data_aa430cebe1ac807397641462b5d6b604
#
_entry.id   aa430cebe1ac807397641462b5d6b604
#
_cell.length_a   1.000
_cell.length_b   1.000
_cell.length_c   1.000
_cell.angle_alpha   90.00
_cell.angle_beta   90.00
_cell.angle_gamma   90.00
#
_symmetry.space_group_name_H-M   'P 1'
#
loop_
_entity.id
_entity.type
_entity.pdbx_description
1 polymer ?
#
loop_
_entity_poly.entity_id
_entity_poly.type
_entity_poly.pdbx_seq_one_letter_code
_entity_poly.pdbx_strand_id
1 'polypeptide(L)'
;MADWKANGIKIVHAGELDCNTPQTPGMSRAAAITHARTGAEKLWAGTVVVAPNARTGAHHHGELESVIYIVKGRALMRWGDHLEFSEEAGPGDFIYVPPYVPHQECNADPNEPVEAVLVRTGQEPIVINLDITEANQFPVPFHPRPNETK
;
A
#
# COMPACT_ATOMS: atom_id res chain seq x y z
N MET A 1 -9.01 -13.41 -35.67
CA MET A 1 -9.86 -12.70 -34.70
C MET A 1 -9.51 -13.11 -33.28
N ALA A 2 -9.46 -12.15 -32.38
CA ALA A 2 -9.22 -12.43 -30.98
C ALA A 2 -10.41 -13.20 -30.39
N ASP A 3 -10.09 -14.18 -29.54
CA ASP A 3 -11.12 -14.87 -28.75
C ASP A 3 -11.41 -14.05 -27.49
N TRP A 4 -12.37 -13.16 -27.55
CA TRP A 4 -12.75 -12.29 -26.46
C TRP A 4 -13.43 -13.03 -25.30
N LYS A 5 -13.84 -14.27 -25.48
CA LYS A 5 -14.33 -15.11 -24.40
C LYS A 5 -13.18 -15.56 -23.50
N ALA A 6 -12.07 -15.98 -24.10
CA ALA A 6 -10.88 -16.42 -23.37
C ALA A 6 -9.96 -15.26 -22.96
N ASN A 7 -9.90 -14.20 -23.80
CA ASN A 7 -8.94 -13.09 -23.64
C ASN A 7 -9.62 -11.75 -23.31
N GLY A 8 -10.85 -11.79 -22.81
CA GLY A 8 -11.62 -10.60 -22.47
C GLY A 8 -11.37 -10.11 -21.05
N ILE A 9 -12.38 -9.47 -20.52
CA ILE A 9 -12.36 -8.92 -19.16
C ILE A 9 -12.27 -10.06 -18.14
N LYS A 10 -11.46 -9.86 -17.13
CA LYS A 10 -11.34 -10.74 -15.97
C LYS A 10 -11.92 -10.05 -14.73
N ILE A 11 -12.75 -10.79 -13.99
CA ILE A 11 -13.28 -10.32 -12.71
C ILE A 11 -12.75 -11.28 -11.65
N VAL A 12 -12.04 -10.73 -10.67
CA VAL A 12 -11.57 -11.48 -9.51
C VAL A 12 -12.46 -11.11 -8.33
N HIS A 13 -13.26 -12.06 -7.86
CA HIS A 13 -14.18 -11.82 -6.77
C HIS A 13 -13.45 -11.75 -5.41
N ALA A 14 -14.07 -11.07 -4.45
CA ALA A 14 -13.44 -10.83 -3.13
C ALA A 14 -12.99 -12.11 -2.41
N GLY A 15 -13.74 -13.21 -2.58
CA GLY A 15 -13.38 -14.50 -1.98
C GLY A 15 -12.26 -15.26 -2.69
N GLU A 16 -11.77 -14.75 -3.82
CA GLU A 16 -10.78 -15.41 -4.67
C GLU A 16 -9.39 -14.79 -4.59
N LEU A 17 -9.18 -13.79 -3.73
CA LEU A 17 -7.87 -13.15 -3.59
C LEU A 17 -6.83 -14.14 -3.08
N ASP A 18 -5.61 -14.03 -3.62
CA ASP A 18 -4.50 -14.88 -3.24
C ASP A 18 -3.78 -14.28 -2.03
N CYS A 19 -3.94 -14.91 -0.86
CA CYS A 19 -3.27 -14.52 0.37
C CYS A 19 -1.87 -15.11 0.53
N ASN A 20 -1.46 -16.01 -0.38
CA ASN A 20 -0.14 -16.63 -0.37
C ASN A 20 0.87 -15.76 -1.13
N THR A 21 1.07 -14.55 -0.65
CA THR A 21 1.99 -13.57 -1.23
C THR A 21 3.04 -13.19 -0.18
N PRO A 22 4.18 -12.61 -0.59
CA PRO A 22 5.16 -12.10 0.37
C PRO A 22 4.52 -11.09 1.32
N GLN A 23 4.75 -11.29 2.61
CA GLN A 23 4.16 -10.48 3.69
C GLN A 23 5.24 -9.67 4.41
N THR A 24 4.81 -8.57 5.01
CA THR A 24 5.64 -7.74 5.90
C THR A 24 5.04 -7.83 7.31
N PRO A 25 5.84 -7.92 8.39
CA PRO A 25 5.30 -7.92 9.74
C PRO A 25 4.36 -6.74 9.98
N GLY A 26 3.16 -7.02 10.48
CA GLY A 26 2.11 -6.02 10.72
C GLY A 26 1.30 -5.62 9.48
N MET A 27 1.68 -6.12 8.31
CA MET A 27 0.96 -5.87 7.05
C MET A 27 0.63 -7.18 6.36
N SER A 28 -0.62 -7.37 5.97
CA SER A 28 -1.05 -8.52 5.17
C SER A 28 -1.54 -8.05 3.81
N ARG A 29 -1.13 -8.79 2.77
CA ARG A 29 -1.47 -8.50 1.38
C ARG A 29 -2.23 -9.66 0.77
N ALA A 30 -3.17 -9.34 -0.12
CA ALA A 30 -3.85 -10.34 -0.94
C ALA A 30 -3.85 -9.87 -2.39
N ALA A 31 -3.37 -10.73 -3.30
CA ALA A 31 -3.26 -10.40 -4.70
C ALA A 31 -4.58 -10.65 -5.43
N ALA A 32 -5.00 -9.70 -6.23
CA ALA A 32 -6.16 -9.81 -7.11
C ALA A 32 -5.74 -9.89 -8.59
N ILE A 33 -5.00 -8.89 -9.05
CA ILE A 33 -4.58 -8.75 -10.45
C ILE A 33 -3.07 -8.98 -10.52
N THR A 34 -2.69 -10.07 -11.16
CA THR A 34 -1.30 -10.44 -11.42
C THR A 34 -1.21 -11.09 -12.79
N HIS A 35 0.01 -11.24 -13.30
CA HIS A 35 0.23 -11.97 -14.55
C HIS A 35 -0.32 -13.40 -14.47
N ALA A 36 -0.01 -14.12 -13.41
CA ALA A 36 -0.45 -15.51 -13.24
C ALA A 36 -1.97 -15.65 -13.16
N ARG A 37 -2.67 -14.69 -12.55
CA ARG A 37 -4.10 -14.78 -12.32
C ARG A 37 -4.95 -14.24 -13.48
N THR A 38 -4.49 -13.15 -14.09
CA THR A 38 -5.29 -12.43 -15.09
C THR A 38 -4.58 -12.19 -16.43
N GLY A 39 -3.28 -12.50 -16.51
CA GLY A 39 -2.48 -12.16 -17.67
C GLY A 39 -2.00 -10.72 -17.72
N ALA A 40 -2.17 -9.98 -16.62
CA ALA A 40 -1.72 -8.58 -16.55
C ALA A 40 -0.20 -8.50 -16.78
N GLU A 41 0.22 -7.55 -17.60
CA GLU A 41 1.64 -7.40 -17.94
C GLU A 41 2.30 -6.25 -17.21
N LYS A 42 1.56 -5.16 -17.00
CA LYS A 42 2.11 -3.91 -16.47
C LYS A 42 1.65 -3.57 -15.05
N LEU A 43 0.51 -4.12 -14.64
CA LEU A 43 -0.11 -3.77 -13.37
C LEU A 43 -0.19 -4.98 -12.44
N TRP A 44 0.06 -4.72 -11.18
CA TRP A 44 -0.28 -5.59 -10.06
C TRP A 44 -1.30 -4.85 -9.19
N ALA A 45 -2.34 -5.51 -8.71
CA ALA A 45 -3.32 -4.92 -7.82
C ALA A 45 -3.76 -5.95 -6.77
N GLY A 46 -4.00 -5.44 -5.57
CA GLY A 46 -4.47 -6.25 -4.47
C GLY A 46 -4.90 -5.41 -3.29
N THR A 47 -5.12 -6.06 -2.17
CA THR A 47 -5.50 -5.41 -0.92
C THR A 47 -4.37 -5.47 0.11
N VAL A 48 -4.38 -4.52 1.02
CA VAL A 48 -3.43 -4.42 2.12
C VAL A 48 -4.19 -4.14 3.40
N VAL A 49 -3.85 -4.83 4.47
CA VAL A 49 -4.32 -4.52 5.82
C VAL A 49 -3.10 -4.22 6.68
N VAL A 50 -3.10 -3.05 7.32
CA VAL A 50 -2.04 -2.65 8.26
C VAL A 50 -2.60 -2.74 9.66
N ALA A 51 -2.02 -3.59 10.49
CA ALA A 51 -2.45 -3.78 11.86
C ALA A 51 -2.33 -2.48 12.68
N PRO A 52 -3.14 -2.32 13.75
CA PRO A 52 -3.02 -1.16 14.61
C PRO A 52 -1.58 -0.96 15.09
N ASN A 53 -1.13 0.28 15.08
CA ASN A 53 0.19 0.71 15.54
C ASN A 53 1.38 0.05 14.80
N ALA A 54 1.14 -0.59 13.66
CA ALA A 54 2.18 -1.20 12.84
C ALA A 54 2.81 -0.20 11.88
N ARG A 55 4.05 -0.49 11.47
CA ARG A 55 4.77 0.27 10.45
C ARG A 55 5.73 -0.62 9.69
N THR A 56 6.04 -0.24 8.47
CA THR A 56 7.14 -0.86 7.73
C THR A 56 8.48 -0.26 8.17
N GLY A 57 9.59 -0.89 7.79
CA GLY A 57 10.88 -0.20 7.75
C GLY A 57 10.91 0.84 6.64
N ALA A 58 11.91 1.70 6.65
CA ALA A 58 12.14 2.64 5.56
C ALA A 58 12.63 1.87 4.32
N HIS A 59 12.05 2.18 3.16
CA HIS A 59 12.37 1.48 1.92
C HIS A 59 11.95 2.32 0.70
N HIS A 60 12.37 1.89 -0.48
CA HIS A 60 11.80 2.34 -1.74
C HIS A 60 11.56 1.14 -2.67
N HIS A 61 10.84 1.37 -3.75
CA HIS A 61 10.47 0.33 -4.70
C HIS A 61 11.17 0.47 -6.06
N GLY A 62 12.36 1.07 -6.08
CA GLY A 62 13.08 1.29 -7.32
C GLY A 62 12.26 2.12 -8.31
N GLU A 63 12.21 1.69 -9.54
CA GLU A 63 11.50 2.39 -10.62
C GLU A 63 9.97 2.24 -10.58
N LEU A 64 9.44 1.41 -9.68
CA LEU A 64 8.00 1.15 -9.61
C LEU A 64 7.24 2.35 -9.05
N GLU A 65 6.06 2.55 -9.58
CA GLU A 65 5.08 3.50 -9.05
C GLU A 65 3.97 2.74 -8.34
N SER A 66 3.39 3.35 -7.31
CA SER A 66 2.27 2.77 -6.58
C SER A 66 1.17 3.81 -6.36
N VAL A 67 -0.06 3.33 -6.38
CA VAL A 67 -1.24 4.06 -5.93
C VAL A 67 -1.87 3.24 -4.81
N ILE A 68 -2.18 3.90 -3.70
CA ILE A 68 -2.87 3.30 -2.57
C ILE A 68 -4.18 4.05 -2.36
N TYR A 69 -5.28 3.33 -2.32
CA TYR A 69 -6.59 3.87 -2.02
C TYR A 69 -7.04 3.37 -0.64
N ILE A 70 -7.31 4.30 0.28
CA ILE A 70 -7.72 3.96 1.65
C ILE A 70 -9.21 3.65 1.66
N VAL A 71 -9.56 2.44 2.08
CA VAL A 71 -10.95 1.98 2.24
C VAL A 71 -11.45 2.26 3.65
N LYS A 72 -10.60 1.98 4.65
CA LYS A 72 -10.96 2.11 6.06
C LYS A 72 -9.71 2.41 6.88
N GLY A 73 -9.89 3.17 7.95
CA GLY A 73 -8.81 3.53 8.86
C GLY A 73 -8.05 4.77 8.40
N ARG A 74 -6.93 5.03 9.05
CA ARG A 74 -6.09 6.20 8.78
C ARG A 74 -4.64 5.77 8.64
N ALA A 75 -4.11 5.91 7.44
CA ALA A 75 -2.71 5.65 7.17
C ALA A 75 -1.89 6.92 7.45
N LEU A 76 -0.67 6.73 7.90
CA LEU A 76 0.33 7.78 7.99
C LEU A 76 1.47 7.42 7.05
N MET A 77 1.73 8.25 6.05
CA MET A 77 2.88 8.11 5.18
C MET A 77 3.99 9.03 5.66
N ARG A 78 5.19 8.47 5.76
CA ARG A 78 6.40 9.24 6.07
C ARG A 78 7.38 9.06 4.92
N TRP A 79 8.03 10.14 4.49
CA TRP A 79 8.98 10.06 3.38
C TRP A 79 10.10 11.09 3.50
N GLY A 80 11.09 10.94 2.64
CA GLY A 80 12.28 11.77 2.61
C GLY A 80 13.52 11.00 3.08
N ASP A 81 14.68 11.61 2.92
CA ASP A 81 15.97 10.98 3.25
C ASP A 81 16.11 10.63 4.74
N HIS A 82 15.37 11.32 5.59
CA HIS A 82 15.30 11.08 7.04
C HIS A 82 13.87 10.88 7.51
N LEU A 83 12.94 10.53 6.63
CA LEU A 83 11.51 10.43 6.91
C LEU A 83 10.96 11.71 7.57
N GLU A 84 11.48 12.85 7.15
CA GLU A 84 11.17 14.17 7.73
C GLU A 84 9.79 14.70 7.38
N PHE A 85 9.22 14.21 6.26
CA PHE A 85 7.88 14.59 5.83
C PHE A 85 6.85 13.54 6.25
N SER A 86 5.63 13.98 6.55
CA SER A 86 4.54 13.05 6.85
C SER A 86 3.18 13.65 6.51
N GLU A 87 2.25 12.80 6.13
CA GLU A 87 0.86 13.18 5.89
C GLU A 87 -0.05 11.98 6.15
N GLU A 88 -1.23 12.25 6.69
CA GLU A 88 -2.25 11.25 6.92
C GLU A 88 -3.20 11.12 5.73
N ALA A 89 -3.66 9.91 5.48
CA ALA A 89 -4.69 9.60 4.50
C ALA A 89 -5.80 8.78 5.16
N GLY A 90 -7.03 9.15 4.91
CA GLY A 90 -8.22 8.47 5.42
C GLY A 90 -9.11 7.93 4.31
N PRO A 91 -10.28 7.35 4.67
CA PRO A 91 -11.18 6.72 3.69
C PRO A 91 -11.51 7.63 2.52
N GLY A 92 -11.35 7.09 1.30
CA GLY A 92 -11.57 7.84 0.06
C GLY A 92 -10.35 8.57 -0.47
N ASP A 93 -9.26 8.63 0.28
CA ASP A 93 -8.04 9.31 -0.16
C ASP A 93 -7.19 8.38 -1.04
N PHE A 94 -6.49 8.99 -1.98
CA PHE A 94 -5.50 8.33 -2.83
C PHE A 94 -4.09 8.78 -2.41
N ILE A 95 -3.18 7.83 -2.33
CA ILE A 95 -1.76 8.07 -2.09
C ILE A 95 -1.00 7.68 -3.35
N TYR A 96 -0.13 8.57 -3.82
CA TYR A 96 0.79 8.25 -4.91
C TYR A 96 2.21 8.13 -4.36
N VAL A 97 2.85 6.99 -4.62
CA VAL A 97 4.25 6.76 -4.24
C VAL A 97 5.09 6.78 -5.52
N PRO A 98 5.88 7.84 -5.74
CA PRO A 98 6.73 7.94 -6.93
C PRO A 98 7.89 6.96 -6.90
N PRO A 99 8.58 6.75 -8.05
CA PRO A 99 9.80 5.95 -8.06
C PRO A 99 10.87 6.50 -7.13
N TYR A 100 11.64 5.60 -6.53
CA TYR A 100 12.84 5.84 -5.71
C TYR A 100 12.64 6.64 -4.42
N VAL A 101 11.43 7.07 -4.08
CA VAL A 101 11.23 7.86 -2.86
C VAL A 101 11.40 6.99 -1.61
N PRO A 102 12.32 7.35 -0.71
CA PRO A 102 12.41 6.69 0.60
C PRO A 102 11.14 6.97 1.40
N HIS A 103 10.47 5.92 1.87
CA HIS A 103 9.23 6.09 2.60
C HIS A 103 8.99 4.98 3.61
N GLN A 104 8.01 5.22 4.47
CA GLN A 104 7.53 4.29 5.48
C GLN A 104 6.01 4.37 5.52
N GLU A 105 5.37 3.22 5.53
CA GLU A 105 3.93 3.09 5.64
C GLU A 105 3.58 2.75 7.08
N CYS A 106 2.71 3.56 7.69
CA CYS A 106 2.39 3.45 9.11
C CYS A 106 0.88 3.43 9.34
N ASN A 107 0.49 2.75 10.42
CA ASN A 107 -0.79 2.94 11.06
C ASN A 107 -0.53 3.44 12.49
N ALA A 108 -0.71 4.74 12.71
CA ALA A 108 -0.49 5.34 14.02
C ALA A 108 -1.69 5.16 14.97
N ASP A 109 -2.82 4.65 14.48
CA ASP A 109 -3.97 4.34 15.31
C ASP A 109 -3.67 3.09 16.16
N PRO A 110 -3.79 3.16 17.49
CA PRO A 110 -3.51 2.01 18.35
C PRO A 110 -4.63 0.96 18.36
N ASN A 111 -5.80 1.25 17.80
CA ASN A 111 -7.00 0.40 17.95
C ASN A 111 -7.55 -0.13 16.64
N GLU A 112 -7.49 0.64 15.55
CA GLU A 112 -8.14 0.30 14.29
C GLU A 112 -7.14 -0.03 13.19
N PRO A 113 -7.39 -1.09 12.39
CA PRO A 113 -6.54 -1.39 11.24
C PRO A 113 -6.77 -0.40 10.11
N VAL A 114 -5.82 -0.31 9.19
CA VAL A 114 -6.00 0.33 7.88
C VAL A 114 -6.29 -0.76 6.86
N GLU A 115 -7.34 -0.56 6.06
CA GLU A 115 -7.66 -1.40 4.91
C GLU A 115 -7.52 -0.55 3.65
N ALA A 116 -6.75 -1.03 2.69
CA ALA A 116 -6.43 -0.28 1.49
C ALA A 116 -6.38 -1.17 0.25
N VAL A 117 -6.50 -0.54 -0.91
CA VAL A 117 -6.22 -1.15 -2.20
C VAL A 117 -4.88 -0.62 -2.68
N LEU A 118 -4.01 -1.52 -3.12
CA LEU A 118 -2.71 -1.19 -3.69
C LEU A 118 -2.70 -1.55 -5.17
N VAL A 119 -2.31 -0.58 -5.98
CA VAL A 119 -2.02 -0.80 -7.42
C VAL A 119 -0.59 -0.33 -7.68
N ARG A 120 0.20 -1.18 -8.33
CA ARG A 120 1.57 -0.80 -8.68
C ARG A 120 1.93 -1.24 -10.09
N THR A 121 2.93 -0.59 -10.66
CA THR A 121 3.55 -1.03 -11.90
C THR A 121 4.47 -2.22 -11.62
N GLY A 122 4.65 -3.10 -12.62
CA GLY A 122 5.54 -4.26 -12.52
C GLY A 122 4.91 -5.44 -11.78
N GLN A 123 5.31 -6.64 -12.16
CA GLN A 123 4.80 -7.89 -11.57
C GLN A 123 5.62 -8.33 -10.38
N GLU A 124 6.93 -8.19 -10.46
CA GLU A 124 7.82 -8.56 -9.37
C GLU A 124 7.91 -7.44 -8.34
N PRO A 125 7.73 -7.74 -7.06
CA PRO A 125 7.91 -6.72 -6.02
C PRO A 125 9.39 -6.34 -5.92
N ILE A 126 9.64 -5.02 -5.90
CA ILE A 126 10.96 -4.47 -5.62
C ILE A 126 10.87 -3.77 -4.28
N VAL A 127 11.69 -4.19 -3.33
CA VAL A 127 11.80 -3.57 -2.01
C VAL A 127 13.29 -3.41 -1.69
N ILE A 128 13.72 -2.16 -1.66
CA ILE A 128 15.08 -1.79 -1.28
C ILE A 128 15.03 -1.21 0.13
N ASN A 129 15.41 -2.00 1.11
CA ASN A 129 15.43 -1.56 2.51
C ASN A 129 16.56 -0.56 2.74
N LEU A 130 16.25 0.49 3.49
CA LEU A 130 17.15 1.59 3.76
C LEU A 130 17.42 1.71 5.25
N ASP A 131 18.67 1.99 5.60
CA ASP A 131 19.06 2.32 6.97
C ASP A 131 19.01 3.85 7.11
N ILE A 132 17.91 4.35 7.65
CA ILE A 132 17.65 5.79 7.77
C ILE A 132 17.57 6.19 9.24
N THR A 133 18.31 7.23 9.60
CA THR A 133 18.12 7.92 10.88
C THR A 133 16.88 8.82 10.76
N GLU A 134 15.83 8.49 11.49
CA GLU A 134 14.55 9.20 11.44
C GLU A 134 14.65 10.59 12.09
N ALA A 135 14.14 11.61 11.40
CA ALA A 135 14.04 12.97 11.92
C ALA A 135 13.01 13.08 13.05
N ASN A 136 11.96 12.25 12.99
CA ASN A 136 10.85 12.24 13.94
C ASN A 136 10.61 10.82 14.45
N GLN A 137 10.20 10.68 15.71
CA GLN A 137 9.93 9.38 16.31
C GLN A 137 8.56 8.84 15.91
N PHE A 138 8.45 7.53 15.82
CA PHE A 138 7.20 6.79 15.77
C PHE A 138 6.92 6.20 17.18
N PRO A 139 5.67 6.16 17.67
CA PRO A 139 4.46 6.63 16.99
C PRO A 139 4.33 8.16 16.98
N VAL A 140 3.74 8.67 15.90
CA VAL A 140 3.42 10.09 15.75
C VAL A 140 2.04 10.34 16.33
N PRO A 141 1.80 11.49 17.00
CA PRO A 141 0.45 11.83 17.47
C PRO A 141 -0.58 11.78 16.33
N PHE A 142 -1.68 11.08 16.57
CA PHE A 142 -2.73 10.88 15.59
C PHE A 142 -3.77 11.99 15.71
N HIS A 143 -3.88 12.83 14.69
CA HIS A 143 -4.80 13.95 14.67
C HIS A 143 -5.89 13.72 13.61
N PRO A 144 -7.17 13.60 14.00
CA PRO A 144 -8.24 13.49 13.03
C PRO A 144 -8.36 14.80 12.21
N ARG A 145 -8.73 14.66 10.96
CA ARG A 145 -8.95 15.81 10.09
C ARG A 145 -10.20 16.58 10.54
N PRO A 146 -10.24 17.91 10.38
CA PRO A 146 -11.36 18.72 10.84
C PRO A 146 -12.74 18.30 10.33
N ASN A 147 -12.80 17.66 9.16
CA ASN A 147 -14.06 17.27 8.52
C ASN A 147 -14.54 15.85 8.87
N GLU A 148 -13.86 15.15 9.77
CA GLU A 148 -14.19 13.77 10.12
C GLU A 148 -14.92 13.62 11.46
N THR A 149 -15.20 14.70 12.11
CA THR A 149 -15.92 14.74 13.41
C THR A 149 -17.43 14.90 13.26
N LYS A 150 -17.98 14.63 12.08
CA LYS A 150 -19.43 14.70 11.85
C LYS A 150 -20.09 13.35 12.03
#